data_6e2d269b995f491ec8f59dfbbde12790
#
_entry.id   6e2d269b995f491ec8f59dfbbde12790
#
_cell.length_a   1.000
_cell.length_b   1.000
_cell.length_c   1.000
_cell.angle_alpha   90.00
_cell.angle_beta   90.00
_cell.angle_gamma   90.00
#
_symmetry.space_group_name_H-M   'P 1'
#
loop_
_entity.id
_entity.type
_entity.pdbx_description
1 polymer ?
#
loop_
_entity_poly.entity_id
_entity_poly.type
_entity_poly.pdbx_seq_one_letter_code
_entity_poly.pdbx_strand_id
1 'polypeptide(L)'
;MGISLDGLSSGLDTTSLITQLMSAEAAPQNLLKAQVTTSNTLISALQGLNSRMATLADSATTASKAGSLDLYAATSSSTALTVAVATGASAGELQVVVSALAQSQVGVSAAMAAWPSPATITIVGHSGTPLEITPASNSLDDVASAITGSAAGVTATKVASGVDGSGTKLYRLQFSSKTSGAASSFTIYQGSAADVAGGTATNVLTAPGSATIKIAQDASVTLWKGTSAEQVITSSSNTFTDLLPGVSITASAAAAGPVNIAVTRDDTKIAAVAKGLVDSISSAFVLIAAQTAVSTTTDASGKSTTSAGVFAGDSNIRDIRQKTLDAASAPINGHSPSEYGIVLTRTGTITFDPDKFAAALVADPTTVMAAVQTIATRIATVATAASDKYDGALTNQITGDQSQVKSLGDQISAWDVRLASRKSTLQRTYSAMEVLLSNMKAQSAALTSQLSSLSTSTTTR
;
A
#
# COMPACT_ATOMS: atom_id res chain seq x y z
N MET A 1 55.88 10.70 8.22
CA MET A 1 55.98 9.69 7.14
C MET A 1 57.42 9.14 7.19
N GLY A 2 57.61 7.91 7.74
CA GLY A 2 58.89 7.25 7.71
C GLY A 2 59.16 6.77 6.30
N ILE A 3 60.29 7.15 5.74
CA ILE A 3 60.79 6.60 4.47
C ILE A 3 61.09 5.10 4.76
N SER A 4 60.28 4.21 4.20
CA SER A 4 60.56 2.77 4.26
C SER A 4 61.73 2.49 3.35
N LEU A 5 62.86 2.17 3.94
CA LEU A 5 64.06 1.67 3.25
C LEU A 5 63.83 0.17 2.96
N ASP A 6 63.05 -0.12 1.94
CA ASP A 6 62.65 -1.48 1.59
C ASP A 6 63.80 -2.14 0.77
N GLY A 7 64.42 -3.17 1.33
CA GLY A 7 65.39 -4.02 0.64
C GLY A 7 66.73 -3.38 0.26
N LEU A 8 67.03 -2.16 0.72
CA LEU A 8 68.21 -1.41 0.28
C LEU A 8 69.52 -2.06 0.76
N SER A 9 69.49 -2.78 1.87
CA SER A 9 70.68 -3.44 2.46
C SER A 9 70.62 -4.97 2.39
N SER A 10 69.41 -5.56 2.59
CA SER A 10 69.22 -7.02 2.57
C SER A 10 68.96 -7.59 1.18
N GLY A 11 68.35 -6.77 0.27
CA GLY A 11 67.83 -7.24 -1.01
C GLY A 11 66.46 -7.96 -0.86
N LEU A 12 65.86 -7.97 0.35
CA LEU A 12 64.59 -8.63 0.65
C LEU A 12 63.43 -7.62 0.50
N ASP A 13 62.40 -7.99 -0.24
CA ASP A 13 61.13 -7.25 -0.28
C ASP A 13 60.38 -7.43 1.05
N THR A 14 60.74 -6.57 2.03
CA THR A 14 60.17 -6.65 3.39
C THR A 14 58.72 -6.23 3.41
N THR A 15 58.25 -5.37 2.48
CA THR A 15 56.85 -4.97 2.34
C THR A 15 55.99 -6.16 1.89
N SER A 16 56.44 -6.92 0.89
CA SER A 16 55.75 -8.13 0.43
C SER A 16 55.69 -9.21 1.53
N LEU A 17 56.80 -9.42 2.24
CA LEU A 17 56.86 -10.38 3.33
C LEU A 17 55.91 -10.02 4.49
N ILE A 18 55.88 -8.75 4.91
CA ILE A 18 54.93 -8.27 5.91
C ILE A 18 53.49 -8.47 5.44
N THR A 19 53.17 -8.17 4.17
CA THR A 19 51.83 -8.32 3.60
C THR A 19 51.41 -9.80 3.63
N GLN A 20 52.27 -10.73 3.27
CA GLN A 20 52.00 -12.17 3.31
C GLN A 20 51.76 -12.67 4.73
N LEU A 21 52.62 -12.25 5.68
CA LEU A 21 52.46 -12.59 7.11
C LEU A 21 51.13 -12.04 7.67
N MET A 22 50.80 -10.78 7.36
CA MET A 22 49.53 -10.17 7.79
C MET A 22 48.34 -10.85 7.17
N SER A 23 48.43 -11.31 5.92
CA SER A 23 47.35 -12.07 5.26
C SER A 23 47.10 -13.41 5.97
N ALA A 24 48.14 -14.11 6.40
CA ALA A 24 48.01 -15.33 7.18
C ALA A 24 47.40 -15.05 8.58
N GLU A 25 47.87 -14.00 9.25
CA GLU A 25 47.33 -13.60 10.56
C GLU A 25 45.88 -13.10 10.50
N ALA A 26 45.43 -12.61 9.35
CA ALA A 26 44.04 -12.16 9.13
C ALA A 26 43.05 -13.33 8.88
N ALA A 27 43.51 -14.57 8.74
CA ALA A 27 42.63 -15.71 8.45
C ALA A 27 41.46 -15.87 9.45
N PRO A 28 41.66 -15.74 10.79
CA PRO A 28 40.54 -15.81 11.74
C PRO A 28 39.53 -14.65 11.56
N GLN A 29 40.04 -13.45 11.26
CA GLN A 29 39.16 -12.31 10.97
C GLN A 29 38.31 -12.55 9.71
N ASN A 30 38.88 -13.10 8.67
CA ASN A 30 38.19 -13.45 7.44
C ASN A 30 37.09 -14.48 7.68
N LEU A 31 37.30 -15.44 8.60
CA LEU A 31 36.30 -16.40 9.01
C LEU A 31 35.12 -15.69 9.72
N LEU A 32 35.38 -14.75 10.61
CA LEU A 32 34.33 -13.94 11.26
C LEU A 32 33.54 -13.12 10.23
N LYS A 33 34.21 -12.52 9.25
CA LYS A 33 33.56 -11.80 8.14
C LYS A 33 32.66 -12.72 7.31
N ALA A 34 33.11 -13.93 7.03
CA ALA A 34 32.31 -14.94 6.34
C ALA A 34 31.07 -15.33 7.17
N GLN A 35 31.21 -15.49 8.49
CA GLN A 35 30.08 -15.76 9.39
C GLN A 35 29.06 -14.60 9.39
N VAL A 36 29.52 -13.34 9.44
CA VAL A 36 28.66 -12.16 9.33
C VAL A 36 27.86 -12.19 8.01
N THR A 37 28.51 -12.51 6.90
CA THR A 37 27.86 -12.61 5.60
C THR A 37 26.77 -13.71 5.61
N THR A 38 27.08 -14.88 6.15
CA THR A 38 26.13 -16.01 6.25
C THR A 38 24.94 -15.64 7.15
N SER A 39 25.19 -15.04 8.32
CA SER A 39 24.14 -14.60 9.23
C SER A 39 23.26 -13.53 8.61
N ASN A 40 23.80 -12.56 7.88
CA ASN A 40 23.02 -11.54 7.19
C ASN A 40 22.14 -12.14 6.08
N THR A 41 22.63 -13.16 5.38
CA THR A 41 21.83 -13.89 4.38
C THR A 41 20.67 -14.63 5.05
N LEU A 42 20.91 -15.28 6.20
CA LEU A 42 19.87 -15.91 7.01
C LEU A 42 18.84 -14.89 7.50
N ILE A 43 19.28 -13.78 8.08
CA ILE A 43 18.40 -12.69 8.55
C ILE A 43 17.51 -12.19 7.42
N SER A 44 18.07 -11.97 6.23
CA SER A 44 17.30 -11.50 5.07
C SER A 44 16.23 -12.51 4.64
N ALA A 45 16.57 -13.80 4.65
CA ALA A 45 15.61 -14.86 4.32
C ALA A 45 14.51 -15.00 5.40
N LEU A 46 14.88 -14.90 6.68
CA LEU A 46 13.92 -14.88 7.80
C LEU A 46 12.97 -13.68 7.74
N GLN A 47 13.48 -12.50 7.42
CA GLN A 47 12.66 -11.30 7.21
C GLN A 47 11.67 -11.49 6.06
N GLY A 48 12.12 -12.08 4.96
CA GLY A 48 11.25 -12.43 3.84
C GLY A 48 10.15 -13.42 4.22
N LEU A 49 10.45 -14.42 5.04
CA LEU A 49 9.46 -15.37 5.55
C LEU A 49 8.51 -14.70 6.55
N ASN A 50 9.05 -13.89 7.48
CA ASN A 50 8.26 -13.15 8.46
C ASN A 50 7.23 -12.25 7.79
N SER A 51 7.62 -11.53 6.73
CA SER A 51 6.70 -10.69 5.95
C SER A 51 5.57 -11.51 5.30
N ARG A 52 5.87 -12.70 4.75
CA ARG A 52 4.86 -13.59 4.17
C ARG A 52 3.91 -14.16 5.22
N MET A 53 4.44 -14.54 6.39
CA MET A 53 3.63 -15.02 7.51
C MET A 53 2.76 -13.89 8.07
N ALA A 54 3.24 -12.65 8.15
CA ALA A 54 2.43 -11.50 8.54
C ALA A 54 1.29 -11.23 7.55
N THR A 55 1.57 -11.26 6.24
CA THR A 55 0.53 -11.15 5.21
C THR A 55 -0.51 -12.26 5.31
N LEU A 56 -0.08 -13.49 5.59
CA LEU A 56 -0.97 -14.63 5.82
C LEU A 56 -1.81 -14.42 7.08
N ALA A 57 -1.22 -13.91 8.17
CA ALA A 57 -1.93 -13.61 9.42
C ALA A 57 -3.03 -12.57 9.21
N ASP A 58 -2.73 -11.46 8.49
CA ASP A 58 -3.69 -10.39 8.19
C ASP A 58 -4.84 -10.90 7.32
N SER A 59 -4.52 -11.63 6.25
CA SER A 59 -5.51 -12.20 5.33
C SER A 59 -6.41 -13.21 6.05
N ALA A 60 -5.83 -14.09 6.85
CA ALA A 60 -6.53 -15.09 7.62
C ALA A 60 -7.40 -14.46 8.73
N THR A 61 -6.86 -13.45 9.44
CA THR A 61 -7.62 -12.70 10.44
C THR A 61 -8.83 -11.98 9.81
N THR A 62 -8.67 -11.45 8.61
CA THR A 62 -9.77 -10.81 7.90
C THR A 62 -10.83 -11.83 7.49
N ALA A 63 -10.42 -12.97 6.94
CA ALA A 63 -11.34 -14.02 6.50
C ALA A 63 -12.03 -14.74 7.68
N SER A 64 -11.44 -14.75 8.88
CA SER A 64 -12.01 -15.38 10.08
C SER A 64 -13.12 -14.59 10.76
N LYS A 65 -13.27 -13.29 10.44
CA LYS A 65 -14.30 -12.43 11.05
C LYS A 65 -15.69 -12.92 10.67
N ALA A 66 -16.62 -12.84 11.62
CA ALA A 66 -18.03 -13.12 11.33
C ALA A 66 -18.53 -12.21 10.21
N GLY A 67 -19.25 -12.76 9.23
CA GLY A 67 -19.78 -12.03 8.08
C GLY A 67 -18.75 -11.68 7.01
N SER A 68 -17.48 -12.04 7.15
CA SER A 68 -16.44 -11.74 6.14
C SER A 68 -16.66 -12.44 4.80
N LEU A 69 -17.41 -13.54 4.82
CA LEU A 69 -17.80 -14.31 3.65
C LEU A 69 -19.26 -14.04 3.22
N ASP A 70 -19.99 -13.15 3.91
CA ASP A 70 -21.31 -12.70 3.50
C ASP A 70 -21.14 -11.69 2.34
N LEU A 71 -20.65 -12.19 1.23
CA LEU A 71 -20.33 -11.42 0.03
C LEU A 71 -21.46 -11.58 -0.97
N TYR A 72 -22.02 -10.44 -1.38
CA TYR A 72 -23.13 -10.38 -2.33
C TYR A 72 -22.73 -9.55 -3.55
N ALA A 73 -23.36 -9.86 -4.67
CA ALA A 73 -23.30 -9.10 -5.91
C ALA A 73 -24.71 -8.66 -6.27
N ALA A 74 -24.84 -7.48 -6.85
CA ALA A 74 -26.11 -7.02 -7.35
C ALA A 74 -26.04 -6.83 -8.86
N THR A 75 -27.15 -7.15 -9.52
CA THR A 75 -27.36 -6.93 -10.95
C THR A 75 -28.57 -6.07 -11.17
N SER A 76 -28.54 -5.25 -12.22
CA SER A 76 -29.67 -4.46 -12.69
C SER A 76 -30.03 -4.90 -14.11
N SER A 77 -31.33 -5.01 -14.40
CA SER A 77 -31.80 -5.33 -15.75
C SER A 77 -31.73 -4.14 -16.72
N SER A 78 -31.27 -2.97 -16.26
CA SER A 78 -31.14 -1.75 -17.07
C SER A 78 -29.87 -0.97 -16.68
N THR A 79 -29.22 -0.37 -17.66
CA THR A 79 -28.11 0.56 -17.46
C THR A 79 -28.52 1.90 -16.84
N ALA A 80 -29.83 2.17 -16.73
CA ALA A 80 -30.36 3.34 -16.06
C ALA A 80 -30.12 3.32 -14.53
N LEU A 81 -29.84 2.14 -13.97
CA LEU A 81 -29.53 1.97 -12.55
C LEU A 81 -28.21 1.26 -12.36
N THR A 82 -27.36 1.82 -11.51
CA THR A 82 -26.15 1.17 -11.00
C THR A 82 -26.41 0.78 -9.55
N VAL A 83 -26.04 -0.44 -9.18
CA VAL A 83 -26.25 -0.98 -7.84
C VAL A 83 -24.93 -1.29 -7.19
N ALA A 84 -24.71 -0.80 -5.99
CA ALA A 84 -23.55 -1.11 -5.15
C ALA A 84 -23.99 -1.86 -3.90
N VAL A 85 -23.24 -2.90 -3.52
CA VAL A 85 -23.51 -3.74 -2.36
C VAL A 85 -22.44 -3.50 -1.30
N ALA A 86 -22.86 -3.23 -0.07
CA ALA A 86 -22.01 -3.07 1.09
C ALA A 86 -22.07 -4.32 1.98
N THR A 87 -21.22 -4.36 3.00
CA THR A 87 -21.25 -5.37 4.06
C THR A 87 -22.61 -5.33 4.78
N GLY A 88 -23.16 -6.50 5.08
CA GLY A 88 -24.47 -6.63 5.73
C GLY A 88 -25.64 -6.69 4.76
N ALA A 89 -25.39 -6.70 3.45
CA ALA A 89 -26.42 -6.98 2.47
C ALA A 89 -26.94 -8.43 2.62
N SER A 90 -28.17 -8.63 2.16
CA SER A 90 -28.79 -9.96 2.06
C SER A 90 -29.33 -10.21 0.66
N ALA A 91 -29.45 -11.47 0.29
CA ALA A 91 -30.08 -11.85 -0.99
C ALA A 91 -31.51 -11.33 -1.05
N GLY A 92 -31.92 -10.83 -2.22
CA GLY A 92 -33.27 -10.33 -2.45
C GLY A 92 -33.45 -9.77 -3.85
N GLU A 93 -34.69 -9.56 -4.22
CA GLU A 93 -35.05 -8.94 -5.49
C GLU A 93 -35.93 -7.71 -5.23
N LEU A 94 -35.75 -6.70 -6.02
CA LEU A 94 -36.57 -5.48 -5.97
C LEU A 94 -36.85 -4.97 -7.37
N GLN A 95 -38.10 -4.65 -7.63
CA GLN A 95 -38.53 -3.99 -8.86
C GLN A 95 -38.75 -2.52 -8.61
N VAL A 96 -38.10 -1.65 -9.39
CA VAL A 96 -38.19 -0.20 -9.27
C VAL A 96 -38.44 0.45 -10.64
N VAL A 97 -39.19 1.55 -10.65
CA VAL A 97 -39.34 2.44 -11.81
C VAL A 97 -38.73 3.79 -11.45
N VAL A 98 -37.78 4.27 -12.25
CA VAL A 98 -37.16 5.59 -12.06
C VAL A 98 -38.02 6.65 -12.70
N SER A 99 -38.79 7.39 -11.88
CA SER A 99 -39.74 8.38 -12.35
C SER A 99 -39.11 9.74 -12.67
N ALA A 100 -38.13 10.16 -11.87
CA ALA A 100 -37.39 11.41 -12.04
C ALA A 100 -35.99 11.33 -11.49
N LEU A 101 -35.07 12.13 -12.04
CA LEU A 101 -33.74 12.35 -11.50
C LEU A 101 -33.69 13.60 -10.64
N ALA A 102 -32.81 13.61 -9.65
CA ALA A 102 -32.54 14.81 -8.88
C ALA A 102 -31.85 15.87 -9.77
N GLN A 103 -32.32 17.10 -9.65
CA GLN A 103 -31.79 18.23 -10.39
C GLN A 103 -31.45 19.39 -9.46
N SER A 104 -30.36 20.10 -9.78
CA SER A 104 -30.05 21.38 -9.19
C SER A 104 -30.83 22.48 -9.89
N GLN A 105 -31.22 23.52 -9.15
CA GLN A 105 -31.82 24.71 -9.77
C GLN A 105 -30.76 25.47 -10.58
N VAL A 106 -31.15 25.92 -11.76
CA VAL A 106 -30.35 26.81 -12.60
C VAL A 106 -31.24 27.98 -13.04
N GLY A 107 -30.79 29.19 -12.74
CA GLY A 107 -31.46 30.44 -13.19
C GLY A 107 -30.47 31.37 -13.86
N VAL A 108 -30.97 32.29 -14.68
CA VAL A 108 -30.15 33.31 -15.34
C VAL A 108 -30.78 34.68 -15.14
N SER A 109 -29.96 35.70 -14.87
CA SER A 109 -30.39 37.09 -14.77
C SER A 109 -30.76 37.67 -16.13
N ALA A 110 -31.36 38.82 -16.15
CA ALA A 110 -31.41 39.70 -17.31
C ALA A 110 -29.98 40.08 -17.75
N ALA A 111 -29.85 40.47 -19.03
CA ALA A 111 -28.57 40.96 -19.55
C ALA A 111 -28.26 42.37 -18.99
N MET A 112 -27.05 42.57 -18.50
CA MET A 112 -26.62 43.83 -17.87
C MET A 112 -25.11 44.07 -18.06
N ALA A 113 -24.69 45.32 -18.04
CA ALA A 113 -23.26 45.67 -18.08
C ALA A 113 -22.61 45.59 -16.68
N ALA A 114 -23.39 45.97 -15.64
CA ALA A 114 -22.98 45.92 -14.24
C ALA A 114 -24.21 45.61 -13.38
N TRP A 115 -24.01 45.15 -12.16
CA TRP A 115 -25.05 44.95 -11.19
C TRP A 115 -25.62 46.30 -10.75
N PRO A 116 -26.96 46.43 -10.59
CA PRO A 116 -27.56 47.68 -10.11
C PRO A 116 -27.06 48.11 -8.73
N SER A 117 -26.99 49.45 -8.51
CA SER A 117 -26.62 49.99 -7.20
C SER A 117 -27.85 50.20 -6.31
N PRO A 118 -27.78 49.92 -5.01
CA PRO A 118 -26.68 49.32 -4.26
C PRO A 118 -26.49 47.82 -4.63
N ALA A 119 -25.23 47.35 -4.52
CA ALA A 119 -24.87 45.98 -4.89
C ALA A 119 -25.34 44.90 -3.90
N THR A 120 -26.22 45.23 -2.95
CA THR A 120 -26.75 44.32 -1.96
C THR A 120 -27.61 43.25 -2.61
N ILE A 121 -27.39 41.99 -2.26
CA ILE A 121 -28.07 40.80 -2.79
C ILE A 121 -28.61 40.00 -1.61
N THR A 122 -29.83 39.55 -1.70
CA THR A 122 -30.39 38.62 -0.72
C THR A 122 -30.79 37.33 -1.42
N ILE A 123 -30.22 36.21 -0.96
CA ILE A 123 -30.59 34.88 -1.42
C ILE A 123 -31.48 34.21 -0.35
N VAL A 124 -32.62 33.75 -0.80
CA VAL A 124 -33.58 33.00 0.05
C VAL A 124 -33.59 31.55 -0.44
N GLY A 125 -33.09 30.66 0.39
CA GLY A 125 -33.09 29.20 0.12
C GLY A 125 -34.45 28.57 0.42
N HIS A 126 -34.55 27.26 0.26
CA HIS A 126 -35.78 26.49 0.54
C HIS A 126 -36.32 26.67 1.95
N SER A 127 -35.45 26.89 2.95
CA SER A 127 -35.87 27.17 4.35
C SER A 127 -36.61 28.50 4.54
N GLY A 128 -36.62 29.38 3.54
CA GLY A 128 -37.18 30.72 3.64
C GLY A 128 -36.28 31.72 4.40
N THR A 129 -35.13 31.31 4.91
CA THR A 129 -34.20 32.19 5.64
C THR A 129 -33.43 33.07 4.65
N PRO A 130 -33.53 34.42 4.71
CA PRO A 130 -32.77 35.29 3.84
C PRO A 130 -31.30 35.37 4.27
N LEU A 131 -30.39 35.26 3.30
CA LEU A 131 -28.95 35.51 3.49
C LEU A 131 -28.58 36.73 2.68
N GLU A 132 -28.21 37.82 3.36
CA GLU A 132 -27.76 39.05 2.72
C GLU A 132 -26.26 38.96 2.41
N ILE A 133 -25.89 39.41 1.20
CA ILE A 133 -24.55 39.39 0.66
C ILE A 133 -24.24 40.79 0.11
N THR A 134 -23.10 41.34 0.54
CA THR A 134 -22.61 42.64 0.03
C THR A 134 -21.30 42.38 -0.77
N PRO A 135 -21.36 42.43 -2.10
CA PRO A 135 -20.20 42.33 -2.95
C PRO A 135 -19.25 43.55 -2.77
N ALA A 136 -17.97 43.37 -3.10
CA ALA A 136 -16.96 44.42 -2.99
C ALA A 136 -17.22 45.60 -3.93
N SER A 137 -17.89 45.36 -5.07
CA SER A 137 -18.33 46.40 -6.04
C SER A 137 -19.54 45.91 -6.85
N ASN A 138 -20.04 46.79 -7.73
CA ASN A 138 -21.10 46.48 -8.69
C ASN A 138 -20.61 45.68 -9.90
N SER A 139 -19.33 45.31 -9.97
CA SER A 139 -18.87 44.48 -11.06
C SER A 139 -19.49 43.09 -10.99
N LEU A 140 -19.85 42.52 -12.14
CA LEU A 140 -20.45 41.20 -12.18
C LEU A 140 -19.49 40.09 -11.69
N ASP A 141 -18.20 40.36 -11.74
CA ASP A 141 -17.18 39.42 -11.24
C ASP A 141 -17.15 39.42 -9.70
N ASP A 142 -17.25 40.60 -9.07
CA ASP A 142 -17.31 40.70 -7.60
C ASP A 142 -18.63 40.12 -7.06
N VAL A 143 -19.73 40.39 -7.77
CA VAL A 143 -21.03 39.83 -7.47
C VAL A 143 -21.00 38.28 -7.54
N ALA A 144 -20.49 37.73 -8.64
CA ALA A 144 -20.36 36.29 -8.83
C ALA A 144 -19.49 35.65 -7.76
N SER A 145 -18.36 36.29 -7.43
CA SER A 145 -17.42 35.84 -6.39
C SER A 145 -18.07 35.86 -5.00
N ALA A 146 -18.78 36.95 -4.65
CA ALA A 146 -19.45 37.08 -3.37
C ALA A 146 -20.55 36.03 -3.17
N ILE A 147 -21.36 35.78 -4.20
CA ILE A 147 -22.41 34.74 -4.16
C ILE A 147 -21.78 33.36 -4.01
N THR A 148 -20.78 33.03 -4.83
CA THR A 148 -20.13 31.71 -4.83
C THR A 148 -19.40 31.42 -3.53
N GLY A 149 -18.77 32.45 -2.92
CA GLY A 149 -18.09 32.37 -1.62
C GLY A 149 -19.03 32.38 -0.42
N SER A 150 -20.32 32.66 -0.61
CA SER A 150 -21.30 32.73 0.48
C SER A 150 -21.75 31.33 0.96
N ALA A 151 -22.41 31.33 2.11
CA ALA A 151 -23.06 30.15 2.68
C ALA A 151 -24.45 29.84 2.02
N ALA A 152 -24.86 30.58 0.95
CA ALA A 152 -26.17 30.43 0.31
C ALA A 152 -26.35 29.08 -0.45
N GLY A 153 -25.27 28.31 -0.61
CA GLY A 153 -25.34 27.05 -1.38
C GLY A 153 -25.52 27.25 -2.88
N VAL A 154 -25.26 28.48 -3.40
CA VAL A 154 -25.41 28.87 -4.80
C VAL A 154 -24.05 29.25 -5.38
N THR A 155 -23.82 28.93 -6.64
CA THR A 155 -22.70 29.44 -7.44
C THR A 155 -23.23 30.43 -8.47
N ALA A 156 -22.47 31.49 -8.78
CA ALA A 156 -22.77 32.42 -9.83
C ALA A 156 -21.62 32.46 -10.86
N THR A 157 -21.95 32.46 -12.15
CA THR A 157 -21.02 32.52 -13.26
C THR A 157 -21.42 33.61 -14.24
N LYS A 158 -20.48 34.46 -14.64
CA LYS A 158 -20.71 35.49 -15.65
C LYS A 158 -20.62 34.90 -17.05
N VAL A 159 -21.70 35.09 -17.83
CA VAL A 159 -21.86 34.59 -19.20
C VAL A 159 -22.08 35.76 -20.16
N ALA A 160 -21.34 35.83 -21.28
CA ALA A 160 -21.49 36.87 -22.28
C ALA A 160 -22.90 36.83 -22.93
N SER A 161 -23.53 37.97 -23.11
CA SER A 161 -24.90 38.10 -23.64
C SER A 161 -25.02 39.06 -24.85
N GLY A 162 -23.86 39.42 -25.47
CA GLY A 162 -23.83 40.33 -26.62
C GLY A 162 -23.47 41.75 -26.27
N VAL A 163 -23.99 42.71 -27.04
CA VAL A 163 -23.79 44.16 -26.85
C VAL A 163 -25.12 44.89 -26.90
N ASP A 164 -25.25 46.04 -26.25
CA ASP A 164 -26.40 46.90 -26.35
C ASP A 164 -26.35 47.77 -27.63
N GLY A 165 -27.38 48.59 -27.81
CA GLY A 165 -27.48 49.51 -29.00
C GLY A 165 -26.35 50.56 -29.08
N SER A 166 -25.56 50.76 -28.01
CA SER A 166 -24.39 51.64 -27.96
C SER A 166 -23.06 50.91 -28.08
N GLY A 167 -23.05 49.58 -28.25
CA GLY A 167 -21.87 48.76 -28.37
C GLY A 167 -21.27 48.33 -27.03
N THR A 168 -21.92 48.59 -25.89
CA THR A 168 -21.48 48.15 -24.56
C THR A 168 -21.70 46.64 -24.40
N LYS A 169 -20.66 45.92 -23.91
CA LYS A 169 -20.77 44.48 -23.68
C LYS A 169 -21.76 44.21 -22.54
N LEU A 170 -22.72 43.31 -22.82
CA LEU A 170 -23.64 42.81 -21.84
C LEU A 170 -23.35 41.39 -21.44
N TYR A 171 -23.61 41.07 -20.17
CA TYR A 171 -23.43 39.78 -19.58
C TYR A 171 -24.68 39.36 -18.78
N ARG A 172 -24.81 38.09 -18.54
CA ARG A 172 -25.79 37.51 -17.61
C ARG A 172 -25.04 36.83 -16.47
N LEU A 173 -25.62 36.78 -15.29
CA LEU A 173 -25.17 35.90 -14.25
C LEU A 173 -26.05 34.62 -14.31
N GLN A 174 -25.39 33.48 -14.49
CA GLN A 174 -26.00 32.17 -14.33
C GLN A 174 -25.77 31.72 -12.88
N PHE A 175 -26.87 31.38 -12.21
CA PHE A 175 -26.90 30.90 -10.84
C PHE A 175 -27.22 29.42 -10.84
N SER A 176 -26.46 28.63 -10.05
CA SER A 176 -26.72 27.18 -9.92
C SER A 176 -26.61 26.77 -8.45
N SER A 177 -27.58 25.98 -7.97
CA SER A 177 -27.41 25.37 -6.65
C SER A 177 -26.23 24.39 -6.64
N LYS A 178 -25.47 24.37 -5.55
CA LYS A 178 -24.29 23.51 -5.37
C LYS A 178 -24.69 22.04 -5.20
N THR A 179 -25.90 21.76 -4.80
CA THR A 179 -26.45 20.42 -4.62
C THR A 179 -27.68 20.24 -5.47
N SER A 180 -28.08 19.00 -5.73
CA SER A 180 -29.38 18.66 -6.32
C SER A 180 -30.46 18.51 -5.24
N GLY A 181 -31.71 18.29 -5.68
CA GLY A 181 -32.83 18.03 -4.82
C GLY A 181 -33.73 19.27 -4.58
N ALA A 182 -34.99 19.05 -4.26
CA ALA A 182 -35.97 20.09 -4.05
C ALA A 182 -35.55 21.11 -2.96
N ALA A 183 -34.86 20.63 -1.93
CA ALA A 183 -34.32 21.46 -0.85
C ALA A 183 -33.19 22.41 -1.28
N SER A 184 -32.67 22.28 -2.49
CA SER A 184 -31.67 23.16 -3.06
C SER A 184 -32.22 24.34 -3.85
N SER A 185 -33.54 24.52 -3.83
CA SER A 185 -34.22 25.66 -4.46
C SER A 185 -33.81 26.98 -3.82
N PHE A 186 -33.68 28.02 -4.65
CA PHE A 186 -33.31 29.37 -4.21
C PHE A 186 -34.06 30.44 -5.00
N THR A 187 -34.21 31.60 -4.38
CA THR A 187 -34.60 32.82 -5.03
C THR A 187 -33.54 33.88 -4.76
N ILE A 188 -33.27 34.72 -5.76
CA ILE A 188 -32.25 35.79 -5.65
C ILE A 188 -32.99 37.11 -5.78
N TYR A 189 -32.76 37.98 -4.82
CA TYR A 189 -33.26 39.33 -4.81
C TYR A 189 -32.14 40.34 -4.89
N GLN A 190 -32.40 41.43 -5.65
CA GLN A 190 -31.67 42.66 -5.52
C GLN A 190 -32.28 43.48 -4.40
N GLY A 191 -31.50 43.76 -3.36
CA GLY A 191 -31.92 44.45 -2.17
C GLY A 191 -31.47 43.76 -0.88
N SER A 192 -31.67 44.41 0.25
CA SER A 192 -31.38 43.91 1.56
C SER A 192 -32.41 42.85 2.03
N ALA A 193 -32.08 42.14 3.13
CA ALA A 193 -33.06 41.25 3.75
C ALA A 193 -34.30 41.99 4.26
N ALA A 194 -34.18 43.25 4.65
CA ALA A 194 -35.32 44.10 5.03
C ALA A 194 -36.19 44.44 3.82
N ASP A 195 -35.62 44.72 2.67
CA ASP A 195 -36.37 44.97 1.42
C ASP A 195 -37.14 43.72 0.96
N VAL A 196 -36.56 42.53 1.13
CA VAL A 196 -37.22 41.26 0.87
C VAL A 196 -38.43 41.09 1.81
N ALA A 197 -38.26 41.33 3.11
CA ALA A 197 -39.32 41.25 4.09
C ALA A 197 -40.41 42.30 3.84
N GLY A 198 -40.05 43.50 3.37
CA GLY A 198 -40.97 44.59 3.00
C GLY A 198 -41.63 44.43 1.63
N GLY A 199 -41.22 43.42 0.83
CA GLY A 199 -41.74 43.20 -0.51
C GLY A 199 -41.27 44.21 -1.56
N THR A 200 -40.26 45.00 -1.29
CA THR A 200 -39.70 46.04 -2.17
C THR A 200 -38.50 45.55 -2.97
N ALA A 201 -37.88 44.41 -2.61
CA ALA A 201 -36.76 43.83 -3.32
C ALA A 201 -37.18 43.24 -4.68
N THR A 202 -36.36 43.40 -5.70
CA THR A 202 -36.60 42.86 -7.04
C THR A 202 -36.12 41.43 -7.16
N ASN A 203 -37.00 40.50 -7.52
CA ASN A 203 -36.63 39.13 -7.80
C ASN A 203 -35.86 39.06 -9.15
N VAL A 204 -34.61 38.67 -9.08
CA VAL A 204 -33.67 38.62 -10.22
C VAL A 204 -34.04 37.55 -11.24
N LEU A 205 -34.72 36.47 -10.82
CA LEU A 205 -35.06 35.33 -11.69
C LEU A 205 -36.42 35.49 -12.38
N THR A 206 -37.24 36.48 -11.96
CA THR A 206 -38.52 36.77 -12.58
C THR A 206 -38.53 38.12 -13.29
N ALA A 207 -37.46 38.89 -13.24
CA ALA A 207 -37.29 40.17 -13.95
C ALA A 207 -37.38 39.96 -15.49
N PRO A 208 -37.86 40.95 -16.24
CA PRO A 208 -37.92 40.85 -17.70
C PRO A 208 -36.56 40.50 -18.31
N GLY A 209 -36.49 39.45 -19.13
CA GLY A 209 -35.27 38.95 -19.74
C GLY A 209 -34.46 37.99 -18.88
N SER A 210 -34.93 37.63 -17.67
CA SER A 210 -34.39 36.54 -16.85
C SER A 210 -35.19 35.25 -17.06
N ALA A 211 -34.65 34.12 -16.55
CA ALA A 211 -35.38 32.84 -16.58
C ALA A 211 -34.85 31.84 -15.55
N THR A 212 -35.74 31.02 -15.03
CA THR A 212 -35.35 29.76 -14.39
C THR A 212 -35.24 28.68 -15.47
N ILE A 213 -34.02 28.17 -15.70
CA ILE A 213 -33.72 27.19 -16.75
C ILE A 213 -34.00 25.77 -16.28
N LYS A 214 -33.68 25.46 -15.00
CA LYS A 214 -33.99 24.18 -14.34
C LYS A 214 -34.54 24.44 -12.95
N ILE A 215 -35.52 23.67 -12.55
CA ILE A 215 -36.09 23.70 -11.21
C ILE A 215 -35.37 22.66 -10.35
N ALA A 216 -35.11 23.01 -9.10
CA ALA A 216 -34.62 22.05 -8.11
C ALA A 216 -35.67 20.94 -7.90
N GLN A 217 -35.21 19.69 -8.00
CA GLN A 217 -36.13 18.54 -7.95
C GLN A 217 -35.40 17.36 -7.31
N ASP A 218 -36.13 16.60 -6.50
CA ASP A 218 -35.66 15.32 -5.98
C ASP A 218 -35.72 14.23 -7.05
N ALA A 219 -34.81 13.26 -6.95
CA ALA A 219 -34.97 12.00 -7.64
C ALA A 219 -36.17 11.24 -7.03
N SER A 220 -36.87 10.50 -7.85
CA SER A 220 -37.98 9.65 -7.38
C SER A 220 -37.92 8.28 -8.05
N VAL A 221 -38.13 7.25 -7.24
CA VAL A 221 -38.32 5.88 -7.67
C VAL A 221 -39.66 5.38 -7.14
N THR A 222 -40.38 4.60 -7.96
CA THR A 222 -41.61 3.98 -7.57
C THR A 222 -41.40 2.48 -7.41
N LEU A 223 -41.64 1.97 -6.23
CA LEU A 223 -41.66 0.54 -5.91
C LEU A 223 -43.01 -0.05 -6.23
N TRP A 224 -43.03 -1.29 -6.69
CA TRP A 224 -44.25 -2.08 -6.97
C TRP A 224 -45.30 -1.34 -7.79
N LYS A 225 -44.85 -0.57 -8.78
CA LYS A 225 -45.72 0.26 -9.62
C LYS A 225 -46.87 -0.53 -10.24
N GLY A 226 -48.07 0.01 -10.15
CA GLY A 226 -49.29 -0.60 -10.68
C GLY A 226 -49.93 -1.64 -9.75
N THR A 227 -49.46 -1.77 -8.51
CA THR A 227 -50.08 -2.61 -7.49
C THR A 227 -50.68 -1.78 -6.36
N SER A 228 -51.47 -2.40 -5.50
CA SER A 228 -52.01 -1.73 -4.29
C SER A 228 -50.93 -1.37 -3.25
N ALA A 229 -49.72 -1.87 -3.41
CA ALA A 229 -48.57 -1.59 -2.56
C ALA A 229 -47.61 -0.53 -3.17
N GLU A 230 -48.05 0.14 -4.25
CA GLU A 230 -47.23 1.16 -4.93
C GLU A 230 -46.78 2.24 -3.94
N GLN A 231 -45.47 2.48 -3.93
CA GLN A 231 -44.84 3.46 -3.04
C GLN A 231 -43.78 4.27 -3.79
N VAL A 232 -43.89 5.60 -3.67
CA VAL A 232 -42.92 6.54 -4.21
C VAL A 232 -41.90 6.86 -3.11
N ILE A 233 -40.61 6.72 -3.43
CA ILE A 233 -39.53 7.10 -2.56
C ILE A 233 -38.72 8.19 -3.26
N THR A 234 -38.38 9.25 -2.54
CA THR A 234 -37.65 10.40 -3.05
C THR A 234 -36.26 10.49 -2.39
N SER A 235 -35.33 11.07 -3.13
CA SER A 235 -34.00 11.38 -2.64
C SER A 235 -33.53 12.72 -3.20
N SER A 236 -32.84 13.52 -2.40
CA SER A 236 -32.24 14.78 -2.85
C SER A 236 -31.07 14.59 -3.82
N SER A 237 -30.56 13.38 -3.93
CA SER A 237 -29.54 12.96 -4.90
C SER A 237 -30.10 11.85 -5.80
N ASN A 238 -29.36 11.46 -6.85
CA ASN A 238 -29.70 10.31 -7.67
C ASN A 238 -29.40 8.95 -7.00
N THR A 239 -28.97 8.96 -5.76
CA THR A 239 -28.64 7.74 -5.01
C THR A 239 -29.69 7.51 -3.93
N PHE A 240 -30.20 6.29 -3.89
CA PHE A 240 -31.11 5.78 -2.89
C PHE A 240 -30.36 4.75 -2.05
N THR A 241 -30.21 5.03 -0.77
CA THR A 241 -29.68 4.09 0.22
C THR A 241 -30.86 3.41 0.91
N ASP A 242 -30.64 2.19 1.37
CA ASP A 242 -31.59 1.47 2.25
C ASP A 242 -32.97 1.08 1.62
N LEU A 243 -33.07 1.05 0.29
CA LEU A 243 -34.22 0.38 -0.35
C LEU A 243 -34.18 -1.14 -0.12
N LEU A 244 -33.01 -1.69 -0.07
CA LEU A 244 -32.68 -3.02 0.44
C LEU A 244 -31.53 -2.85 1.45
N PRO A 245 -31.51 -3.60 2.56
CA PRO A 245 -30.43 -3.50 3.54
C PRO A 245 -29.06 -3.68 2.91
N GLY A 246 -28.15 -2.74 3.14
CA GLY A 246 -26.80 -2.77 2.61
C GLY A 246 -26.67 -2.59 1.11
N VAL A 247 -27.69 -2.08 0.43
CA VAL A 247 -27.70 -1.85 -1.03
C VAL A 247 -27.94 -0.38 -1.33
N SER A 248 -27.06 0.19 -2.15
CA SER A 248 -27.16 1.55 -2.66
C SER A 248 -27.46 1.52 -4.16
N ILE A 249 -28.50 2.22 -4.58
CA ILE A 249 -28.97 2.27 -5.96
C ILE A 249 -28.80 3.69 -6.49
N THR A 250 -28.07 3.86 -7.57
CA THR A 250 -27.86 5.17 -8.21
C THR A 250 -28.52 5.20 -9.59
N ALA A 251 -29.46 6.13 -9.78
CA ALA A 251 -30.09 6.35 -11.05
C ALA A 251 -29.27 7.30 -11.94
N SER A 252 -29.03 6.90 -13.18
CA SER A 252 -28.37 7.70 -14.22
C SER A 252 -29.32 8.24 -15.28
N ALA A 253 -30.48 7.59 -15.45
CA ALA A 253 -31.52 8.00 -16.37
C ALA A 253 -32.90 7.63 -15.83
N ALA A 254 -33.93 8.36 -16.27
CA ALA A 254 -35.32 7.94 -16.06
C ALA A 254 -35.58 6.64 -16.86
N ALA A 255 -36.33 5.72 -16.27
CA ALA A 255 -36.73 4.48 -16.92
C ALA A 255 -38.24 4.37 -16.98
N ALA A 256 -38.78 4.34 -18.18
CA ALA A 256 -40.23 4.30 -18.38
C ALA A 256 -40.88 2.98 -17.93
N GLY A 257 -40.09 1.91 -17.84
CA GLY A 257 -40.55 0.58 -17.41
C GLY A 257 -39.85 0.12 -16.12
N PRO A 258 -40.32 -0.99 -15.55
CA PRO A 258 -39.74 -1.56 -14.34
C PRO A 258 -38.33 -2.09 -14.59
N VAL A 259 -37.43 -1.77 -13.68
CA VAL A 259 -36.07 -2.28 -13.64
C VAL A 259 -35.95 -3.27 -12.47
N ASN A 260 -35.57 -4.49 -12.78
CA ASN A 260 -35.34 -5.51 -11.76
C ASN A 260 -33.91 -5.41 -11.22
N ILE A 261 -33.80 -5.39 -9.93
CA ILE A 261 -32.56 -5.45 -9.17
C ILE A 261 -32.56 -6.79 -8.45
N ALA A 262 -31.51 -7.59 -8.67
CA ALA A 262 -31.32 -8.87 -7.98
C ALA A 262 -30.00 -8.81 -7.20
N VAL A 263 -30.07 -9.13 -5.91
CA VAL A 263 -28.92 -9.28 -5.02
C VAL A 263 -28.76 -10.77 -4.72
N THR A 264 -27.65 -11.31 -5.14
CA THR A 264 -27.34 -12.74 -4.97
C THR A 264 -25.98 -12.92 -4.30
N ARG A 265 -25.77 -14.08 -3.66
CA ARG A 265 -24.46 -14.40 -3.10
C ARG A 265 -23.40 -14.38 -4.19
N ASP A 266 -22.24 -13.78 -3.91
CA ASP A 266 -21.09 -13.70 -4.83
C ASP A 266 -20.12 -14.87 -4.59
N ASP A 267 -20.47 -16.01 -5.15
CA ASP A 267 -19.68 -17.23 -5.02
C ASP A 267 -18.26 -17.07 -5.56
N THR A 268 -18.06 -16.20 -6.54
CA THR A 268 -16.74 -15.89 -7.11
C THR A 268 -15.86 -15.17 -6.11
N LYS A 269 -16.38 -14.18 -5.41
CA LYS A 269 -15.63 -13.48 -4.36
C LYS A 269 -15.34 -14.38 -3.17
N ILE A 270 -16.30 -15.23 -2.76
CA ILE A 270 -16.08 -16.21 -1.68
C ILE A 270 -14.96 -17.18 -2.06
N ALA A 271 -14.98 -17.72 -3.28
CA ALA A 271 -13.92 -18.57 -3.79
C ALA A 271 -12.55 -17.85 -3.86
N ALA A 272 -12.55 -16.55 -4.22
CA ALA A 272 -11.34 -15.75 -4.25
C ALA A 272 -10.72 -15.56 -2.84
N VAL A 273 -11.53 -15.42 -1.80
CA VAL A 273 -11.04 -15.38 -0.41
C VAL A 273 -10.39 -16.70 -0.01
N ALA A 274 -11.06 -17.83 -0.27
CA ALA A 274 -10.51 -19.17 0.03
C ALA A 274 -9.22 -19.43 -0.75
N LYS A 275 -9.20 -19.09 -2.04
CA LYS A 275 -8.00 -19.17 -2.89
C LYS A 275 -6.88 -18.29 -2.37
N GLY A 276 -7.15 -17.06 -1.98
CA GLY A 276 -6.16 -16.11 -1.44
C GLY A 276 -5.46 -16.64 -0.18
N LEU A 277 -6.18 -17.33 0.70
CA LEU A 277 -5.59 -18.01 1.85
C LEU A 277 -4.62 -19.12 1.41
N VAL A 278 -5.03 -19.97 0.47
CA VAL A 278 -4.19 -21.05 -0.06
C VAL A 278 -2.96 -20.49 -0.78
N ASP A 279 -3.12 -19.46 -1.59
CA ASP A 279 -2.01 -18.81 -2.30
C ASP A 279 -1.00 -18.20 -1.32
N SER A 280 -1.45 -17.60 -0.22
CA SER A 280 -0.60 -17.02 0.81
C SER A 280 0.22 -18.09 1.55
N ILE A 281 -0.40 -19.23 1.88
CA ILE A 281 0.30 -20.40 2.45
C ILE A 281 1.34 -20.91 1.44
N SER A 282 0.94 -21.11 0.19
CA SER A 282 1.82 -21.61 -0.87
C SER A 282 3.01 -20.68 -1.08
N SER A 283 2.81 -19.36 -1.02
CA SER A 283 3.89 -18.36 -1.12
C SER A 283 4.94 -18.53 0.00
N ALA A 284 4.51 -18.76 1.24
CA ALA A 284 5.41 -19.03 2.35
C ALA A 284 6.16 -20.37 2.16
N PHE A 285 5.45 -21.42 1.74
CA PHE A 285 6.03 -22.75 1.54
C PHE A 285 7.04 -22.79 0.39
N VAL A 286 6.80 -22.07 -0.70
CA VAL A 286 7.75 -21.93 -1.82
C VAL A 286 9.04 -21.29 -1.33
N LEU A 287 8.97 -20.23 -0.51
CA LEU A 287 10.17 -19.62 0.07
C LEU A 287 10.91 -20.60 0.99
N ILE A 288 10.18 -21.27 1.90
CA ILE A 288 10.79 -22.28 2.79
C ILE A 288 11.48 -23.37 1.96
N ALA A 289 10.81 -23.91 0.93
CA ALA A 289 11.38 -24.93 0.07
C ALA A 289 12.64 -24.46 -0.65
N ALA A 290 12.63 -23.27 -1.21
CA ALA A 290 13.79 -22.68 -1.89
C ALA A 290 14.98 -22.49 -0.95
N GLN A 291 14.71 -22.07 0.31
CA GLN A 291 15.76 -21.80 1.30
C GLN A 291 16.18 -23.04 2.10
N THR A 292 15.48 -24.17 1.97
CA THR A 292 15.87 -25.46 2.54
C THR A 292 16.50 -26.41 1.54
N ALA A 293 16.45 -26.08 0.26
CA ALA A 293 16.96 -26.93 -0.82
C ALA A 293 18.47 -27.18 -0.66
N VAL A 294 18.86 -28.43 -0.90
CA VAL A 294 20.27 -28.84 -0.97
C VAL A 294 20.59 -29.08 -2.44
N SER A 295 21.58 -28.37 -2.94
CA SER A 295 22.08 -28.52 -4.32
C SER A 295 23.52 -29.05 -4.33
N THR A 296 23.80 -29.97 -5.23
CA THR A 296 25.16 -30.45 -5.47
C THR A 296 25.59 -30.02 -6.87
N THR A 297 26.66 -29.27 -6.95
CA THR A 297 27.27 -28.84 -8.20
C THR A 297 28.60 -29.56 -8.37
N THR A 298 28.86 -30.09 -9.56
CA THR A 298 30.14 -30.71 -9.90
C THR A 298 30.86 -29.78 -10.87
N ASP A 299 32.10 -29.39 -10.54
CA ASP A 299 32.92 -28.56 -11.41
C ASP A 299 33.54 -29.35 -12.57
N ALA A 300 34.17 -28.63 -13.49
CA ALA A 300 34.81 -29.25 -14.67
C ALA A 300 35.94 -30.22 -14.32
N SER A 301 36.46 -30.18 -13.07
CA SER A 301 37.49 -31.11 -12.57
C SER A 301 36.91 -32.36 -11.92
N GLY A 302 35.54 -32.50 -11.88
CA GLY A 302 34.86 -33.63 -11.26
C GLY A 302 34.69 -33.48 -9.74
N LYS A 303 35.03 -32.33 -9.13
CA LYS A 303 34.85 -32.09 -7.70
C LYS A 303 33.42 -31.66 -7.43
N SER A 304 32.72 -32.44 -6.63
CA SER A 304 31.36 -32.12 -6.19
C SER A 304 31.38 -31.24 -4.95
N THR A 305 30.63 -30.13 -5.02
CA THR A 305 30.41 -29.23 -3.88
C THR A 305 28.91 -29.22 -3.57
N THR A 306 28.58 -29.57 -2.33
CA THR A 306 27.20 -29.53 -1.83
C THR A 306 26.97 -28.22 -1.10
N SER A 307 25.93 -27.48 -1.52
CA SER A 307 25.46 -26.23 -0.88
C SER A 307 24.05 -26.45 -0.34
N ALA A 308 23.85 -26.08 0.90
CA ALA A 308 22.54 -26.12 1.54
C ALA A 308 21.98 -24.70 1.62
N GLY A 309 20.66 -24.57 1.43
CA GLY A 309 19.94 -23.33 1.66
C GLY A 309 20.01 -22.90 3.13
N VAL A 310 19.82 -21.62 3.39
CA VAL A 310 20.03 -21.01 4.73
C VAL A 310 19.07 -21.53 5.81
N PHE A 311 17.94 -22.11 5.43
CA PHE A 311 16.98 -22.77 6.35
C PHE A 311 17.22 -24.27 6.50
N ALA A 312 18.26 -24.83 5.85
CA ALA A 312 18.54 -26.25 5.97
C ALA A 312 18.91 -26.61 7.41
N GLY A 313 18.13 -27.52 8.00
CA GLY A 313 18.32 -27.95 9.40
C GLY A 313 17.64 -27.07 10.44
N ASP A 314 17.05 -25.91 10.08
CA ASP A 314 16.32 -25.07 11.02
C ASP A 314 15.05 -25.75 11.52
N SER A 315 14.99 -26.00 12.81
CA SER A 315 13.85 -26.67 13.46
C SER A 315 12.64 -25.75 13.62
N ASN A 316 12.86 -24.45 13.83
CA ASN A 316 11.79 -23.46 13.99
C ASN A 316 11.01 -23.28 12.67
N ILE A 317 11.72 -23.17 11.56
CA ILE A 317 11.10 -23.08 10.23
C ILE A 317 10.29 -24.34 9.90
N ARG A 318 10.81 -25.51 10.27
CA ARG A 318 10.11 -26.77 10.07
C ARG A 318 8.84 -26.87 10.91
N ASP A 319 8.89 -26.41 12.15
CA ASP A 319 7.74 -26.38 13.06
C ASP A 319 6.66 -25.41 12.55
N ILE A 320 7.04 -24.18 12.12
CA ILE A 320 6.12 -23.23 11.54
C ILE A 320 5.42 -23.81 10.30
N ARG A 321 6.19 -24.45 9.41
CA ARG A 321 5.63 -25.08 8.22
C ARG A 321 4.63 -26.20 8.60
N GLN A 322 4.99 -27.06 9.55
CA GLN A 322 4.13 -28.17 9.98
C GLN A 322 2.84 -27.64 10.63
N LYS A 323 2.94 -26.71 11.57
CA LYS A 323 1.78 -26.09 12.22
C LYS A 323 0.83 -25.42 11.22
N THR A 324 1.39 -24.71 10.21
CA THR A 324 0.58 -24.11 9.16
C THR A 324 -0.13 -25.17 8.31
N LEU A 325 0.55 -26.27 8.01
CA LEU A 325 -0.01 -27.40 7.28
C LEU A 325 -1.18 -28.04 8.06
N ASP A 326 -0.97 -28.31 9.35
CA ASP A 326 -1.96 -28.89 10.24
C ASP A 326 -3.17 -27.96 10.39
N ALA A 327 -2.96 -26.65 10.55
CA ALA A 327 -4.02 -25.66 10.63
C ALA A 327 -4.93 -25.65 9.40
N ALA A 328 -4.34 -25.81 8.21
CA ALA A 328 -5.05 -25.78 6.95
C ALA A 328 -5.71 -27.12 6.57
N SER A 329 -5.18 -28.24 7.06
CA SER A 329 -5.63 -29.58 6.64
C SER A 329 -6.43 -30.35 7.69
N ALA A 330 -6.47 -29.89 8.95
CA ALA A 330 -7.19 -30.57 10.02
C ALA A 330 -8.69 -30.63 9.73
N PRO A 331 -9.36 -31.78 9.96
CA PRO A 331 -10.79 -31.95 9.73
C PRO A 331 -11.64 -30.91 10.49
N ILE A 332 -12.79 -30.56 9.91
CA ILE A 332 -13.78 -29.65 10.47
C ILE A 332 -15.09 -30.40 10.58
N ASN A 333 -15.60 -30.58 11.79
CA ASN A 333 -16.82 -31.34 12.05
C ASN A 333 -16.83 -32.75 11.41
N GLY A 334 -15.64 -33.39 11.31
CA GLY A 334 -15.49 -34.72 10.71
C GLY A 334 -15.25 -34.71 9.19
N HIS A 335 -15.34 -33.57 8.53
CA HIS A 335 -15.11 -33.38 7.08
C HIS A 335 -13.71 -32.91 6.78
N SER A 336 -13.10 -33.43 5.73
CA SER A 336 -11.78 -33.00 5.27
C SER A 336 -11.88 -31.68 4.50
N PRO A 337 -10.95 -30.72 4.68
CA PRO A 337 -10.88 -29.51 3.83
C PRO A 337 -10.81 -29.82 2.33
N SER A 338 -10.34 -31.00 1.95
CA SER A 338 -10.31 -31.44 0.55
C SER A 338 -11.70 -31.65 -0.07
N GLU A 339 -12.74 -31.85 0.74
CA GLU A 339 -14.13 -31.90 0.29
C GLU A 339 -14.61 -30.53 -0.18
N TYR A 340 -14.04 -29.46 0.40
CA TYR A 340 -14.28 -28.06 0.04
C TYR A 340 -13.23 -27.48 -0.91
N GLY A 341 -12.47 -28.33 -1.62
CA GLY A 341 -11.49 -27.87 -2.60
C GLY A 341 -10.16 -27.35 -2.04
N ILE A 342 -9.91 -27.42 -0.73
CA ILE A 342 -8.61 -27.09 -0.12
C ILE A 342 -7.83 -28.39 0.05
N VAL A 343 -6.94 -28.70 -0.88
CA VAL A 343 -6.34 -30.02 -1.05
C VAL A 343 -4.88 -30.04 -0.59
N LEU A 344 -4.58 -30.92 0.38
CA LEU A 344 -3.20 -31.25 0.73
C LEU A 344 -2.67 -32.29 -0.25
N THR A 345 -1.59 -31.97 -0.95
CA THR A 345 -0.93 -32.88 -1.90
C THR A 345 0.03 -33.84 -1.20
N ARG A 346 0.40 -34.92 -1.89
CA ARG A 346 1.41 -35.89 -1.40
C ARG A 346 2.80 -35.27 -1.17
N THR A 347 3.08 -34.13 -1.81
CA THR A 347 4.34 -33.41 -1.66
C THR A 347 4.33 -32.44 -0.47
N GLY A 348 3.22 -32.38 0.30
CA GLY A 348 3.07 -31.49 1.44
C GLY A 348 2.90 -30.02 1.04
N THR A 349 2.28 -29.78 -0.10
CA THR A 349 1.80 -28.45 -0.55
C THR A 349 0.28 -28.41 -0.46
N ILE A 350 -0.27 -27.19 -0.29
CA ILE A 350 -1.71 -26.98 -0.29
C ILE A 350 -2.09 -26.32 -1.62
N THR A 351 -3.13 -26.84 -2.25
CA THR A 351 -3.67 -26.32 -3.52
C THR A 351 -5.17 -26.06 -3.40
N PHE A 352 -5.67 -25.14 -4.22
CA PHE A 352 -7.08 -24.82 -4.30
C PHE A 352 -7.67 -25.45 -5.59
N ASP A 353 -8.77 -26.17 -5.43
CA ASP A 353 -9.57 -26.77 -6.50
C ASP A 353 -10.86 -25.93 -6.64
N PRO A 354 -10.94 -25.04 -7.63
CA PRO A 354 -12.08 -24.13 -7.78
C PRO A 354 -13.38 -24.86 -8.12
N ASP A 355 -13.32 -25.95 -8.88
CA ASP A 355 -14.51 -26.69 -9.29
C ASP A 355 -15.16 -27.43 -8.12
N LYS A 356 -14.34 -28.07 -7.29
CA LYS A 356 -14.82 -28.69 -6.05
C LYS A 356 -15.38 -27.66 -5.07
N PHE A 357 -14.69 -26.52 -4.93
CA PHE A 357 -15.14 -25.46 -4.05
C PHE A 357 -16.50 -24.91 -4.51
N ALA A 358 -16.66 -24.62 -5.79
CA ALA A 358 -17.92 -24.14 -6.36
C ALA A 358 -19.05 -25.16 -6.17
N ALA A 359 -18.80 -26.43 -6.44
CA ALA A 359 -19.79 -27.50 -6.25
C ALA A 359 -20.22 -27.64 -4.78
N ALA A 360 -19.27 -27.59 -3.84
CA ALA A 360 -19.57 -27.64 -2.41
C ALA A 360 -20.35 -26.41 -1.95
N LEU A 361 -19.98 -25.20 -2.43
CA LEU A 361 -20.64 -23.95 -2.09
C LEU A 361 -22.08 -23.87 -2.60
N VAL A 362 -22.37 -24.49 -3.76
CA VAL A 362 -23.75 -24.62 -4.27
C VAL A 362 -24.56 -25.61 -3.44
N ALA A 363 -23.94 -26.74 -3.01
CA ALA A 363 -24.62 -27.78 -2.24
C ALA A 363 -24.97 -27.35 -0.81
N ASP A 364 -24.01 -26.76 -0.09
CA ASP A 364 -24.20 -26.28 1.29
C ASP A 364 -23.30 -25.06 1.57
N PRO A 365 -23.77 -23.85 1.21
CA PRO A 365 -22.99 -22.61 1.40
C PRO A 365 -22.66 -22.34 2.87
N THR A 366 -23.57 -22.64 3.78
CA THR A 366 -23.40 -22.33 5.20
C THR A 366 -22.23 -23.12 5.80
N THR A 367 -22.20 -24.43 5.53
CA THR A 367 -21.14 -25.32 6.00
C THR A 367 -19.79 -24.96 5.35
N VAL A 368 -19.76 -24.67 4.05
CA VAL A 368 -18.52 -24.31 3.35
C VAL A 368 -17.95 -22.99 3.88
N MET A 369 -18.78 -21.96 4.02
CA MET A 369 -18.31 -20.67 4.57
C MET A 369 -17.81 -20.81 6.02
N ALA A 370 -18.52 -21.53 6.86
CA ALA A 370 -18.08 -21.83 8.24
C ALA A 370 -16.76 -22.62 8.26
N ALA A 371 -16.57 -23.56 7.33
CA ALA A 371 -15.32 -24.30 7.19
C ALA A 371 -14.16 -23.39 6.80
N VAL A 372 -14.33 -22.51 5.81
CA VAL A 372 -13.31 -21.52 5.40
C VAL A 372 -12.96 -20.59 6.56
N GLN A 373 -13.94 -20.10 7.32
CA GLN A 373 -13.70 -19.25 8.50
C GLN A 373 -12.94 -20.00 9.60
N THR A 374 -13.26 -21.26 9.82
CA THR A 374 -12.54 -22.11 10.80
C THR A 374 -11.10 -22.33 10.40
N ILE A 375 -10.84 -22.64 9.13
CA ILE A 375 -9.48 -22.75 8.57
C ILE A 375 -8.74 -21.42 8.74
N ALA A 376 -9.37 -20.32 8.36
CA ALA A 376 -8.80 -18.98 8.47
C ALA A 376 -8.43 -18.65 9.93
N THR A 377 -9.29 -18.96 10.90
CA THR A 377 -9.01 -18.77 12.33
C THR A 377 -7.78 -19.55 12.80
N ARG A 378 -7.67 -20.82 12.42
CA ARG A 378 -6.53 -21.68 12.77
C ARG A 378 -5.24 -21.14 12.14
N ILE A 379 -5.29 -20.75 10.86
CA ILE A 379 -4.16 -20.17 10.13
C ILE A 379 -3.75 -18.82 10.75
N ALA A 380 -4.71 -17.96 11.09
CA ALA A 380 -4.43 -16.67 11.73
C ALA A 380 -3.66 -16.86 13.04
N THR A 381 -4.08 -17.83 13.87
CA THR A 381 -3.40 -18.16 15.12
C THR A 381 -1.95 -18.57 14.90
N VAL A 382 -1.70 -19.50 13.97
CA VAL A 382 -0.35 -20.00 13.69
C VAL A 382 0.53 -18.91 13.03
N ALA A 383 -0.02 -18.20 12.07
CA ALA A 383 0.71 -17.18 11.34
C ALA A 383 1.06 -15.99 12.25
N THR A 384 0.14 -15.56 13.13
CA THR A 384 0.43 -14.51 14.13
C THR A 384 1.50 -14.97 15.11
N ALA A 385 1.40 -16.20 15.66
CA ALA A 385 2.42 -16.73 16.57
C ALA A 385 3.82 -16.81 15.92
N ALA A 386 3.88 -16.98 14.59
CA ALA A 386 5.14 -16.98 13.86
C ALA A 386 5.68 -15.56 13.61
N SER A 387 4.81 -14.59 13.26
CA SER A 387 5.20 -13.29 12.70
C SER A 387 4.86 -12.08 13.56
N ASP A 388 4.32 -12.26 14.75
CA ASP A 388 4.02 -11.13 15.64
C ASP A 388 5.23 -10.22 15.80
N LYS A 389 4.98 -8.91 15.81
CA LYS A 389 6.03 -7.88 15.83
C LYS A 389 6.90 -7.95 17.08
N TYR A 390 6.36 -8.41 18.21
CA TYR A 390 7.04 -8.42 19.50
C TYR A 390 7.43 -9.81 19.94
N ASP A 391 6.49 -10.76 19.85
CA ASP A 391 6.63 -12.10 20.42
C ASP A 391 6.67 -13.22 19.37
N GLY A 392 6.62 -12.86 18.09
CA GLY A 392 6.65 -13.84 16.99
C GLY A 392 7.93 -14.66 16.98
N ALA A 393 7.80 -15.96 16.72
CA ALA A 393 8.93 -16.88 16.70
C ALA A 393 10.03 -16.45 15.71
N LEU A 394 9.63 -15.99 14.52
CA LEU A 394 10.57 -15.45 13.52
C LEU A 394 11.18 -14.12 13.95
N THR A 395 10.40 -13.24 14.57
CA THR A 395 10.86 -11.94 15.08
C THR A 395 11.94 -12.13 16.15
N ASN A 396 11.72 -13.05 17.08
CA ASN A 396 12.69 -13.37 18.12
C ASN A 396 13.97 -13.97 17.53
N GLN A 397 13.87 -14.86 16.54
CA GLN A 397 15.02 -15.43 15.85
C GLN A 397 15.81 -14.35 15.11
N ILE A 398 15.15 -13.49 14.34
CA ILE A 398 15.78 -12.35 13.63
C ILE A 398 16.53 -11.45 14.61
N THR A 399 15.92 -11.11 15.74
CA THR A 399 16.54 -10.25 16.77
C THR A 399 17.77 -10.92 17.41
N GLY A 400 17.69 -12.22 17.66
CA GLY A 400 18.81 -13.01 18.15
C GLY A 400 19.99 -13.02 17.15
N ASP A 401 19.70 -13.30 15.88
CA ASP A 401 20.72 -13.33 14.82
C ASP A 401 21.35 -11.94 14.59
N GLN A 402 20.56 -10.86 14.64
CA GLN A 402 21.08 -9.49 14.57
C GLN A 402 22.02 -9.16 15.74
N SER A 403 21.69 -9.64 16.94
CA SER A 403 22.56 -9.48 18.11
C SER A 403 23.87 -10.24 17.95
N GLN A 404 23.81 -11.43 17.35
CA GLN A 404 25.00 -12.22 17.02
C GLN A 404 25.86 -11.51 15.98
N VAL A 405 25.27 -10.96 14.90
CA VAL A 405 26.00 -10.17 13.88
C VAL A 405 26.69 -8.98 14.50
N LYS A 406 26.05 -8.28 15.44
CA LYS A 406 26.67 -7.19 16.18
C LYS A 406 27.89 -7.66 16.97
N SER A 407 27.78 -8.76 17.71
CA SER A 407 28.89 -9.34 18.47
C SER A 407 30.06 -9.76 17.58
N LEU A 408 29.76 -10.34 16.40
CA LEU A 408 30.80 -10.67 15.41
C LEU A 408 31.48 -9.40 14.87
N GLY A 409 30.74 -8.31 14.65
CA GLY A 409 31.26 -7.00 14.25
C GLY A 409 32.24 -6.42 15.28
N ASP A 410 31.91 -6.52 16.56
CA ASP A 410 32.78 -6.09 17.67
C ASP A 410 34.08 -6.91 17.69
N GLN A 411 33.98 -8.23 17.48
CA GLN A 411 35.17 -9.11 17.37
C GLN A 411 36.05 -8.77 16.15
N ILE A 412 35.45 -8.49 15.00
CA ILE A 412 36.17 -8.05 13.79
C ILE A 412 36.94 -6.75 14.08
N SER A 413 36.28 -5.79 14.74
CA SER A 413 36.90 -4.52 15.13
C SER A 413 38.11 -4.72 16.07
N ALA A 414 37.98 -5.64 17.03
CA ALA A 414 39.10 -6.01 17.91
C ALA A 414 40.27 -6.65 17.13
N TRP A 415 39.96 -7.46 16.11
CA TRP A 415 40.94 -8.00 15.20
C TRP A 415 41.66 -6.92 14.37
N ASP A 416 40.93 -5.90 13.88
CA ASP A 416 41.52 -4.78 13.13
C ASP A 416 42.58 -4.05 13.96
N VAL A 417 42.30 -3.77 15.25
CA VAL A 417 43.25 -3.15 16.18
C VAL A 417 44.49 -4.04 16.38
N ARG A 418 44.29 -5.37 16.58
CA ARG A 418 45.35 -6.33 16.77
C ARG A 418 46.28 -6.42 15.55
N LEU A 419 45.69 -6.55 14.35
CA LEU A 419 46.40 -6.63 13.09
C LEU A 419 47.19 -5.34 12.80
N ALA A 420 46.59 -4.16 13.07
CA ALA A 420 47.27 -2.87 12.91
C ALA A 420 48.50 -2.77 13.84
N SER A 421 48.38 -3.17 15.10
CA SER A 421 49.48 -3.21 16.05
C SER A 421 50.56 -4.17 15.61
N ARG A 422 50.19 -5.37 15.16
CA ARG A 422 51.11 -6.39 14.66
C ARG A 422 51.87 -5.91 13.44
N LYS A 423 51.18 -5.31 12.47
CA LYS A 423 51.81 -4.71 11.27
C LYS A 423 52.83 -3.64 11.65
N SER A 424 52.49 -2.72 12.56
CA SER A 424 53.40 -1.69 13.05
C SER A 424 54.64 -2.28 13.74
N THR A 425 54.44 -3.35 14.52
CA THR A 425 55.57 -4.05 15.16
C THR A 425 56.49 -4.71 14.14
N LEU A 426 55.95 -5.43 13.18
CA LEU A 426 56.71 -6.04 12.09
C LEU A 426 57.50 -5.00 11.29
N GLN A 427 56.83 -3.89 10.90
CA GLN A 427 57.50 -2.79 10.18
C GLN A 427 58.70 -2.25 10.97
N ARG A 428 58.55 -2.00 12.28
CA ARG A 428 59.66 -1.53 13.14
C ARG A 428 60.77 -2.56 13.23
N THR A 429 60.46 -3.85 13.38
CA THR A 429 61.43 -4.93 13.48
C THR A 429 62.23 -5.06 12.18
N TYR A 430 61.59 -5.10 11.04
CA TYR A 430 62.24 -5.18 9.74
C TYR A 430 63.05 -3.94 9.41
N SER A 431 62.56 -2.72 9.73
CA SER A 431 63.35 -1.49 9.56
C SER A 431 64.60 -1.48 10.44
N ALA A 432 64.52 -1.95 11.70
CA ALA A 432 65.70 -2.08 12.57
C ALA A 432 66.71 -3.11 12.05
N MET A 433 66.21 -4.23 11.48
CA MET A 433 67.09 -5.25 10.84
C MET A 433 67.80 -4.69 9.62
N GLU A 434 67.14 -3.93 8.77
CA GLU A 434 67.78 -3.27 7.60
C GLU A 434 68.89 -2.30 8.03
N VAL A 435 68.67 -1.51 9.09
CA VAL A 435 69.69 -0.63 9.65
C VAL A 435 70.87 -1.40 10.18
N LEU A 436 70.64 -2.51 10.92
CA LEU A 436 71.74 -3.36 11.41
C LEU A 436 72.52 -3.99 10.26
N LEU A 437 71.83 -4.51 9.23
CA LEU A 437 72.51 -5.10 8.05
C LEU A 437 73.32 -4.04 7.27
N SER A 438 72.81 -2.81 7.16
CA SER A 438 73.48 -1.68 6.55
C SER A 438 74.84 -1.39 7.33
N ASN A 439 74.73 -1.32 8.66
CA ASN A 439 75.88 -1.10 9.52
C ASN A 439 76.89 -2.23 9.41
N MET A 440 76.50 -3.50 9.40
CA MET A 440 77.38 -4.65 9.21
C MET A 440 78.03 -4.65 7.84
N LYS A 441 77.31 -4.30 6.75
CA LYS A 441 77.93 -4.16 5.42
C LYS A 441 78.95 -3.04 5.37
N ALA A 442 78.67 -1.89 6.00
CA ALA A 442 79.66 -0.81 6.10
C ALA A 442 80.90 -1.20 6.88
N GLN A 443 80.74 -1.94 7.98
CA GLN A 443 81.88 -2.49 8.75
C GLN A 443 82.67 -3.50 7.93
N SER A 444 81.98 -4.41 7.22
CA SER A 444 82.65 -5.40 6.36
C SER A 444 83.39 -4.71 5.21
N ALA A 445 82.81 -3.68 4.58
CA ALA A 445 83.51 -2.90 3.54
C ALA A 445 84.75 -2.16 4.09
N ALA A 446 84.65 -1.60 5.30
CA ALA A 446 85.79 -0.95 5.97
C ALA A 446 86.87 -1.93 6.28
N LEU A 447 86.57 -3.14 6.77
CA LEU A 447 87.50 -4.21 7.04
C LEU A 447 88.20 -4.69 5.75
N THR A 448 87.42 -4.85 4.67
CA THR A 448 87.97 -5.24 3.36
C THR A 448 88.89 -4.17 2.82
N SER A 449 88.56 -2.88 2.98
CA SER A 449 89.40 -1.76 2.62
C SER A 449 90.75 -1.75 3.45
N GLN A 450 90.68 -2.03 4.76
CA GLN A 450 91.87 -2.15 5.61
C GLN A 450 92.70 -3.32 5.22
N LEU A 451 92.17 -4.49 4.92
CA LEU A 451 92.88 -5.67 4.45
C LEU A 451 93.59 -5.43 3.09
N SER A 452 92.88 -4.75 2.16
CA SER A 452 93.49 -4.40 0.87
C SER A 452 94.58 -3.38 1.01
N SER A 453 94.54 -2.44 1.95
CA SER A 453 95.59 -1.52 2.24
C SER A 453 96.85 -2.21 2.87
N LEU A 454 96.63 -3.25 3.68
CA LEU A 454 97.79 -4.09 4.23
C LEU A 454 98.44 -4.94 3.13
N SER A 455 97.68 -5.48 2.21
CA SER A 455 98.23 -6.29 1.11
C SER A 455 99.06 -5.45 0.11
N THR A 456 98.70 -4.16 -0.06
CA THR A 456 99.41 -3.24 -0.94
C THR A 456 100.77 -2.79 -0.31
N SER A 457 100.89 -2.82 1.01
CA SER A 457 102.14 -2.47 1.73
C SER A 457 103.15 -3.59 1.77
N THR A 458 102.86 -4.85 1.38
CA THR A 458 103.73 -5.99 1.35
C THR A 458 104.38 -6.22 -0.03
N THR A 459 104.04 -5.44 -1.06
CA THR A 459 104.58 -5.63 -2.43
C THR A 459 105.66 -4.58 -2.81
N THR A 460 106.11 -3.76 -1.86
CA THR A 460 107.22 -2.80 -2.06
C THR A 460 108.35 -3.09 -1.06
N ARG A 461 109.06 -4.21 -1.32
CA ARG A 461 110.45 -4.41 -0.85
C ARG A 461 111.21 -5.32 -1.79
#